data_811304baf437a91d8b932763abfdb765
#
_entry.id   811304baf437a91d8b932763abfdb765
#
_cell.length_a   1.000
_cell.length_b   1.000
_cell.length_c   1.000
_cell.angle_alpha   90.00
_cell.angle_beta   90.00
_cell.angle_gamma   90.00
#
_symmetry.space_group_name_H-M   'P 1'
#
loop_
_entity.id
_entity.type
_entity.pdbx_description
1 polymer ?
#
loop_
_entity_poly.entity_id
_entity_poly.type
_entity_poly.pdbx_seq_one_letter_code
_entity_poly.pdbx_strand_id
1 'polypeptide(L)'
;AERARPISELVIPQGLKPEERRAFVDNHRLAYESNRPINWCPTCKTGLAKEDLEEGRCERCGSKVELKPLRQRVLRITEYADRLLDDLSLLPEWEEPIKDMQKAWIGRSRGVNVNFVIRAGGQEIGSLAVFTTRADTLFGCTYVAICPEQPLLLEIASYINNWPEVEQYIHQASQKT
;
A
#
# COMPACT_ATOMS: atom_id res chain seq x y z
N ALA A 1 -7.78 20.39 -21.88
CA ALA A 1 -7.82 20.27 -20.42
C ALA A 1 -8.40 18.90 -20.06
N GLU A 2 -7.66 18.13 -19.31
CA GLU A 2 -8.14 16.87 -18.75
C GLU A 2 -9.23 17.18 -17.70
N ARG A 3 -10.41 16.66 -17.91
CA ARG A 3 -11.54 16.79 -16.98
C ARG A 3 -12.20 15.42 -16.78
N ALA A 4 -12.82 15.25 -15.63
CA ALA A 4 -13.65 14.08 -15.39
C ALA A 4 -14.77 14.00 -16.44
N ARG A 5 -14.98 12.79 -16.99
CA ARG A 5 -16.01 12.51 -18.00
C ARG A 5 -16.88 11.36 -17.51
N PRO A 6 -18.14 11.31 -17.96
CA PRO A 6 -19.00 10.15 -17.72
C PRO A 6 -18.35 8.85 -18.26
N ILE A 7 -18.46 7.76 -17.52
CA ILE A 7 -17.91 6.47 -17.92
C ILE A 7 -18.51 5.97 -19.24
N SER A 8 -19.70 6.46 -19.60
CA SER A 8 -20.36 6.17 -20.86
C SER A 8 -19.63 6.73 -22.10
N GLU A 9 -18.76 7.72 -21.89
CA GLU A 9 -17.94 8.31 -22.98
C GLU A 9 -16.61 7.54 -23.18
N LEU A 10 -16.35 6.50 -22.36
CA LEU A 10 -15.11 5.74 -22.46
C LEU A 10 -15.08 4.95 -23.77
N VAL A 11 -14.06 5.23 -24.58
CA VAL A 11 -13.82 4.47 -25.82
C VAL A 11 -13.21 3.11 -25.46
N ILE A 12 -13.99 2.07 -25.65
CA ILE A 12 -13.57 0.70 -25.33
C ILE A 12 -12.94 0.08 -26.59
N PRO A 13 -11.72 -0.51 -26.49
CA PRO A 13 -11.09 -1.20 -27.61
C PRO A 13 -11.99 -2.31 -28.18
N GLN A 14 -11.98 -2.45 -29.51
CA GLN A 14 -12.72 -3.51 -30.18
C GLN A 14 -12.03 -4.87 -29.97
N GLY A 15 -12.83 -5.96 -29.99
CA GLY A 15 -12.29 -7.33 -29.92
C GLY A 15 -12.06 -7.86 -28.48
N LEU A 16 -12.35 -7.08 -27.44
CA LEU A 16 -12.26 -7.58 -26.06
C LEU A 16 -13.39 -8.57 -25.75
N LYS A 17 -13.05 -9.65 -25.04
CA LYS A 17 -14.03 -10.55 -24.45
C LYS A 17 -14.88 -9.83 -23.40
N PRO A 18 -16.08 -10.30 -23.07
CA PRO A 18 -16.96 -9.64 -22.10
C PRO A 18 -16.29 -9.35 -20.73
N GLU A 19 -15.46 -10.29 -20.26
CA GLU A 19 -14.73 -10.15 -19.00
C GLU A 19 -13.61 -9.09 -19.08
N GLU A 20 -12.85 -9.10 -20.17
CA GLU A 20 -11.79 -8.12 -20.43
C GLU A 20 -12.36 -6.71 -20.59
N ARG A 21 -13.53 -6.62 -21.28
CA ARG A 21 -14.25 -5.37 -21.41
C ARG A 21 -14.71 -4.83 -20.07
N ARG A 22 -15.23 -5.68 -19.18
CA ARG A 22 -15.63 -5.29 -17.82
C ARG A 22 -14.42 -4.80 -17.04
N ALA A 23 -13.33 -5.56 -17.02
CA ALA A 23 -12.08 -5.19 -16.36
C ALA A 23 -11.52 -3.85 -16.86
N PHE A 24 -11.56 -3.64 -18.19
CA PHE A 24 -11.14 -2.38 -18.80
C PHE A 24 -11.96 -1.20 -18.28
N VAL A 25 -13.29 -1.31 -18.26
CA VAL A 25 -14.18 -0.25 -17.76
C VAL A 25 -13.95 -0.02 -16.26
N ASP A 26 -13.82 -1.07 -15.46
CA ASP A 26 -13.63 -0.97 -14.01
C ASP A 26 -12.27 -0.36 -13.66
N ASN A 27 -11.26 -0.56 -14.48
CA ASN A 27 -9.95 0.09 -14.30
C ASN A 27 -9.99 1.62 -14.53
N HIS A 28 -10.97 2.12 -15.27
CA HIS A 28 -11.17 3.55 -15.50
C HIS A 28 -12.14 4.21 -14.49
N ARG A 29 -12.69 3.45 -13.56
CA ARG A 29 -13.57 3.99 -12.51
C ARG A 29 -12.74 4.50 -11.34
N LEU A 30 -13.12 5.65 -10.81
CA LEU A 30 -12.54 6.15 -9.55
C LEU A 30 -12.84 5.19 -8.39
N ALA A 31 -14.09 4.72 -8.29
CA ALA A 31 -14.49 3.73 -7.28
C ALA A 31 -14.38 2.31 -7.83
N TYR A 32 -13.77 1.43 -7.07
CA TYR A 32 -13.64 0.00 -7.40
C TYR A 32 -13.84 -0.86 -6.16
N GLU A 33 -14.12 -2.14 -6.36
CA GLU A 33 -14.25 -3.10 -5.28
C GLU A 33 -12.93 -3.85 -5.07
N SER A 34 -12.55 -4.00 -3.80
CA SER A 34 -11.35 -4.73 -3.41
C SER A 34 -11.54 -5.39 -2.06
N ASN A 35 -10.95 -6.57 -1.89
CA ASN A 35 -10.85 -7.19 -0.59
C ASN A 35 -9.71 -6.51 0.18
N ARG A 36 -10.07 -5.80 1.25
CA ARG A 36 -9.13 -5.11 2.12
C ARG A 36 -9.24 -5.65 3.54
N PRO A 37 -8.11 -5.88 4.23
CA PRO A 37 -8.16 -6.23 5.63
C PRO A 37 -8.73 -5.06 6.43
N ILE A 38 -9.67 -5.36 7.32
CA ILE A 38 -10.20 -4.43 8.31
C ILE A 38 -10.04 -5.02 9.70
N ASN A 39 -9.96 -4.15 10.70
CA ASN A 39 -10.05 -4.57 12.08
C ASN A 39 -11.49 -5.03 12.36
N TRP A 40 -11.66 -6.29 12.70
CA TRP A 40 -12.96 -6.90 12.92
C TRP A 40 -13.13 -7.33 14.37
N CYS A 41 -14.19 -6.87 15.03
CA CYS A 41 -14.57 -7.38 16.33
C CYS A 41 -15.49 -8.58 16.17
N PRO A 42 -15.09 -9.80 16.57
CA PRO A 42 -15.91 -11.00 16.43
C PRO A 42 -17.14 -10.99 17.36
N THR A 43 -17.06 -10.31 18.49
CA THR A 43 -18.14 -10.18 19.47
C THR A 43 -19.19 -9.18 19.03
N CYS A 44 -18.78 -7.96 18.66
CA CYS A 44 -19.70 -6.92 18.16
C CYS A 44 -20.11 -7.15 16.71
N LYS A 45 -19.46 -8.07 15.98
CA LYS A 45 -19.68 -8.37 14.55
C LYS A 45 -19.62 -7.12 13.67
N THR A 46 -18.64 -6.25 13.92
CA THR A 46 -18.48 -4.98 13.22
C THR A 46 -17.02 -4.72 12.85
N GLY A 47 -16.82 -3.94 11.78
CA GLY A 47 -15.53 -3.35 11.45
C GLY A 47 -15.23 -2.16 12.35
N LEU A 48 -13.97 -2.00 12.71
CA LEU A 48 -13.47 -0.94 13.60
C LEU A 48 -12.46 -0.08 12.87
N ALA A 49 -12.51 1.22 13.08
CA ALA A 49 -11.43 2.13 12.73
C ALA A 49 -10.24 1.96 13.70
N LYS A 50 -9.09 2.53 13.38
CA LYS A 50 -7.93 2.44 14.30
C LYS A 50 -8.19 3.13 15.63
N GLU A 51 -8.98 4.18 15.59
CA GLU A 51 -9.38 4.99 16.74
C GLU A 51 -10.29 4.24 17.71
N ASP A 52 -10.99 3.20 17.23
CA ASP A 52 -11.88 2.35 18.04
C ASP A 52 -11.13 1.18 18.71
N LEU A 53 -9.77 1.19 18.65
CA LEU A 53 -8.91 0.15 19.22
C LEU A 53 -8.13 0.68 20.41
N GLU A 54 -8.20 -0.06 21.51
CA GLU A 54 -7.35 0.09 22.68
C GLU A 54 -6.45 -1.15 22.83
N GLU A 55 -5.15 -1.00 22.64
CA GLU A 55 -4.17 -2.09 22.75
C GLU A 55 -4.55 -3.36 21.93
N GLY A 56 -5.08 -3.17 20.71
CA GLY A 56 -5.52 -4.27 19.84
C GLY A 56 -6.86 -4.91 20.26
N ARG A 57 -7.61 -4.24 21.12
CA ARG A 57 -8.92 -4.67 21.61
C ARG A 57 -10.00 -3.69 21.17
N CYS A 58 -11.22 -4.19 21.06
CA CYS A 58 -12.39 -3.38 20.77
C CYS A 58 -12.71 -2.47 21.97
N GLU A 59 -12.72 -1.16 21.78
CA GLU A 59 -13.09 -0.16 22.78
C GLU A 59 -14.44 -0.46 23.49
N ARG A 60 -15.41 -1.02 22.71
CA ARG A 60 -16.77 -1.24 23.21
C ARG A 60 -16.91 -2.47 24.09
N CYS A 61 -16.24 -3.58 23.76
CA CYS A 61 -16.46 -4.86 24.42
C CYS A 61 -15.20 -5.52 24.98
N GLY A 62 -14.01 -4.92 24.79
CA GLY A 62 -12.74 -5.44 25.26
C GLY A 62 -12.24 -6.70 24.54
N SER A 63 -12.99 -7.24 23.56
CA SER A 63 -12.59 -8.44 22.83
C SER A 63 -11.40 -8.17 21.94
N LYS A 64 -10.53 -9.18 21.78
CA LYS A 64 -9.41 -9.13 20.83
C LYS A 64 -9.94 -8.94 19.40
N VAL A 65 -9.34 -8.01 18.68
CA VAL A 65 -9.69 -7.68 17.30
C VAL A 65 -8.87 -8.53 16.35
N GLU A 66 -9.47 -8.92 15.22
CA GLU A 66 -8.86 -9.71 14.17
C GLU A 66 -8.81 -8.92 12.87
N LEU A 67 -7.77 -9.12 12.08
CA LEU A 67 -7.73 -8.61 10.70
C LEU A 67 -8.54 -9.55 9.81
N LYS A 68 -9.62 -9.03 9.22
CA LYS A 68 -10.50 -9.81 8.35
C LYS A 68 -10.57 -9.18 6.98
N PRO A 69 -10.27 -9.92 5.90
CA PRO A 69 -10.46 -9.42 4.55
C PRO A 69 -11.96 -9.30 4.25
N LEU A 70 -12.40 -8.08 3.97
CA LEU A 70 -13.77 -7.81 3.54
C LEU A 70 -13.78 -7.08 2.20
N ARG A 71 -14.77 -7.41 1.38
CA ARG A 71 -15.04 -6.70 0.13
C ARG A 71 -15.55 -5.30 0.44
N GLN A 72 -14.81 -4.32 -0.01
CA GLN A 72 -15.08 -2.90 0.23
C GLN A 72 -15.02 -2.12 -1.07
N ARG A 73 -15.69 -0.98 -1.09
CA ARG A 73 -15.56 0.01 -2.14
C ARG A 73 -14.43 0.96 -1.79
N VAL A 74 -13.45 1.06 -2.67
CA VAL A 74 -12.23 1.86 -2.51
C VAL A 74 -12.18 2.90 -3.62
N LEU A 75 -11.66 4.08 -3.30
CA LEU A 75 -11.44 5.17 -4.26
C LEU A 75 -9.96 5.22 -4.66
N ARG A 76 -9.69 5.41 -5.97
CA ARG A 76 -8.33 5.60 -6.52
C ARG A 76 -7.85 7.03 -6.32
N ILE A 77 -7.78 7.49 -5.08
CA ILE A 77 -7.42 8.89 -4.78
C ILE A 77 -6.01 9.25 -5.24
N THR A 78 -5.10 8.29 -5.30
CA THR A 78 -3.71 8.49 -5.74
C THR A 78 -3.58 8.84 -7.22
N GLU A 79 -4.58 8.53 -8.05
CA GLU A 79 -4.64 8.95 -9.46
C GLU A 79 -4.70 10.48 -9.63
N TYR A 80 -5.10 11.19 -8.58
CA TYR A 80 -5.18 12.65 -8.56
C TYR A 80 -3.99 13.32 -7.89
N ALA A 81 -3.03 12.56 -7.35
CA ALA A 81 -1.94 13.11 -6.54
C ALA A 81 -1.11 14.14 -7.33
N ASP A 82 -0.68 13.80 -8.54
CA ASP A 82 0.10 14.71 -9.39
C ASP A 82 -0.69 15.95 -9.76
N ARG A 83 -1.95 15.77 -10.15
CA ARG A 83 -2.82 16.88 -10.52
C ARG A 83 -3.09 17.81 -9.35
N LEU A 84 -3.31 17.26 -8.14
CA LEU A 84 -3.51 18.09 -6.94
C LEU A 84 -2.30 18.98 -6.65
N LEU A 85 -1.08 18.49 -6.89
CA LEU A 85 0.13 19.30 -6.76
C LEU A 85 0.23 20.39 -7.83
N ASP A 86 -0.01 20.02 -9.07
CA ASP A 86 0.14 20.94 -10.20
C ASP A 86 -0.94 22.05 -10.17
N ASP A 87 -2.17 21.70 -9.80
CA ASP A 87 -3.31 22.60 -9.70
C ASP A 87 -3.21 23.61 -8.53
N LEU A 88 -2.27 23.44 -7.58
CA LEU A 88 -1.99 24.48 -6.57
C LEU A 88 -1.58 25.82 -7.19
N SER A 89 -1.01 25.80 -8.37
CA SER A 89 -0.68 27.02 -9.15
C SER A 89 -1.92 27.81 -9.61
N LEU A 90 -3.08 27.16 -9.67
CA LEU A 90 -4.36 27.76 -10.05
C LEU A 90 -5.08 28.43 -8.87
N LEU A 91 -4.49 28.43 -7.68
CA LEU A 91 -5.03 29.00 -6.45
C LEU A 91 -4.18 30.20 -6.00
N PRO A 92 -4.21 31.34 -6.71
CA PRO A 92 -3.36 32.49 -6.40
C PRO A 92 -3.68 33.11 -5.04
N GLU A 93 -4.94 33.02 -4.60
CA GLU A 93 -5.42 33.58 -3.34
C GLU A 93 -5.04 32.74 -2.10
N TRP A 94 -4.51 31.53 -2.31
CA TRP A 94 -4.07 30.69 -1.18
C TRP A 94 -2.69 31.13 -0.71
N GLU A 95 -2.53 31.19 0.62
CA GLU A 95 -1.26 31.49 1.25
C GLU A 95 -0.20 30.42 0.95
N GLU A 96 1.04 30.84 0.70
CA GLU A 96 2.13 29.89 0.38
C GLU A 96 2.38 28.83 1.47
N PRO A 97 2.32 29.14 2.78
CA PRO A 97 2.46 28.09 3.80
C PRO A 97 1.43 26.97 3.67
N ILE A 98 0.18 27.28 3.28
CA ILE A 98 -0.87 26.28 3.06
C ILE A 98 -0.53 25.42 1.86
N LYS A 99 -0.08 26.03 0.75
CA LYS A 99 0.36 25.27 -0.44
C LYS A 99 1.55 24.38 -0.13
N ASP A 100 2.49 24.84 0.65
CA ASP A 100 3.67 24.04 1.03
C ASP A 100 3.30 22.85 1.94
N MET A 101 2.34 23.02 2.84
CA MET A 101 1.78 21.90 3.61
C MET A 101 1.13 20.86 2.70
N GLN A 102 0.36 21.27 1.68
CA GLN A 102 -0.26 20.36 0.72
C GLN A 102 0.81 19.62 -0.10
N LYS A 103 1.83 20.33 -0.59
CA LYS A 103 2.96 19.71 -1.32
C LYS A 103 3.69 18.68 -0.45
N ALA A 104 3.98 19.03 0.81
CA ALA A 104 4.65 18.15 1.75
C ALA A 104 3.81 16.91 2.09
N TRP A 105 2.49 17.07 2.25
CA TRP A 105 1.57 15.98 2.54
C TRP A 105 1.46 14.97 1.41
N ILE A 106 1.30 15.43 0.16
CA ILE A 106 1.20 14.57 -1.02
C ILE A 106 2.56 13.92 -1.32
N GLY A 107 3.67 14.66 -1.19
CA GLY A 107 5.03 14.12 -1.19
C GLY A 107 5.46 13.50 -2.52
N ARG A 108 5.56 14.29 -3.60
CA ARG A 108 6.12 13.79 -4.87
C ARG A 108 7.61 13.52 -4.70
N SER A 109 8.02 12.25 -4.76
CA SER A 109 9.42 11.83 -4.66
C SER A 109 9.92 11.25 -5.97
N ARG A 110 11.18 11.56 -6.31
CA ARG A 110 11.89 10.95 -7.43
C ARG A 110 13.02 10.08 -6.90
N GLY A 111 13.14 8.89 -7.45
CA GLY A 111 14.17 7.94 -7.01
C GLY A 111 14.32 6.81 -8.01
N VAL A 112 15.00 5.77 -7.60
CA VAL A 112 15.26 4.57 -8.39
C VAL A 112 14.84 3.32 -7.63
N ASN A 113 14.43 2.30 -8.37
CA ASN A 113 14.27 0.96 -7.83
C ASN A 113 15.59 0.21 -7.96
N VAL A 114 16.06 -0.35 -6.85
CA VAL A 114 17.25 -1.18 -6.77
C VAL A 114 16.82 -2.60 -6.44
N ASN A 115 17.23 -3.57 -7.23
CA ASN A 115 16.96 -4.97 -6.98
C ASN A 115 18.17 -5.61 -6.27
N PHE A 116 17.98 -6.05 -5.04
CA PHE A 116 18.96 -6.81 -4.28
C PHE A 116 18.73 -8.29 -4.52
N VAL A 117 19.75 -8.96 -5.05
CA VAL A 117 19.74 -10.42 -5.20
C VAL A 117 20.07 -11.05 -3.86
N ILE A 118 19.20 -11.97 -3.40
CA ILE A 118 19.39 -12.73 -2.16
C ILE A 118 20.07 -14.04 -2.49
N ARG A 119 21.16 -14.36 -1.81
CA ARG A 119 21.92 -15.59 -2.01
C ARG A 119 22.12 -16.36 -0.71
N ALA A 120 21.99 -17.67 -0.78
CA ALA A 120 22.36 -18.59 0.29
C ALA A 120 23.18 -19.73 -0.29
N GLY A 121 24.31 -20.08 0.35
CA GLY A 121 25.19 -21.13 -0.14
C GLY A 121 25.74 -20.92 -1.57
N GLY A 122 25.82 -19.66 -2.02
CA GLY A 122 26.24 -19.29 -3.39
C GLY A 122 25.14 -19.36 -4.45
N GLN A 123 23.96 -19.84 -4.13
CA GLN A 123 22.80 -19.88 -5.04
C GLN A 123 21.88 -18.66 -4.82
N GLU A 124 21.28 -18.20 -5.90
CA GLU A 124 20.25 -17.17 -5.85
C GLU A 124 18.94 -17.81 -5.37
N ILE A 125 18.38 -17.28 -4.28
CA ILE A 125 17.16 -17.77 -3.64
C ILE A 125 16.00 -16.78 -3.71
N GLY A 126 16.23 -15.56 -4.19
CA GLY A 126 15.20 -14.56 -4.33
C GLY A 126 15.77 -13.17 -4.68
N SER A 127 14.88 -12.21 -4.83
CA SER A 127 15.25 -10.81 -5.03
C SER A 127 14.32 -9.88 -4.26
N LEU A 128 14.89 -8.76 -3.79
CA LEU A 128 14.16 -7.71 -3.09
C LEU A 128 14.28 -6.41 -3.84
N ALA A 129 13.17 -5.86 -4.33
CA ALA A 129 13.11 -4.55 -4.93
C ALA A 129 12.92 -3.49 -3.85
N VAL A 130 13.81 -2.50 -3.81
CA VAL A 130 13.79 -1.39 -2.85
C VAL A 130 13.80 -0.07 -3.60
N PHE A 131 12.84 0.81 -3.30
CA PHE A 131 12.84 2.17 -3.80
C PHE A 131 13.73 3.06 -2.91
N THR A 132 14.59 3.88 -3.52
CA THR A 132 15.38 4.86 -2.80
C THR A 132 15.46 6.19 -3.56
N THR A 133 15.42 7.29 -2.82
CA THR A 133 15.68 8.65 -3.32
C THR A 133 17.19 8.98 -3.29
N ARG A 134 17.99 8.14 -2.63
CA ARG A 134 19.43 8.34 -2.39
C ARG A 134 20.26 7.18 -2.93
N ALA A 135 20.17 6.95 -4.25
CA ALA A 135 20.95 5.91 -4.91
C ALA A 135 22.48 6.11 -4.77
N ASP A 136 22.91 7.35 -4.58
CA ASP A 136 24.30 7.73 -4.34
C ASP A 136 24.90 7.09 -3.06
N THR A 137 24.07 6.77 -2.08
CA THR A 137 24.50 6.16 -0.79
C THR A 137 24.58 4.63 -0.85
N LEU A 138 24.18 4.01 -1.96
CA LEU A 138 24.10 2.55 -2.09
C LEU A 138 25.44 1.84 -1.84
N PHE A 139 26.55 2.45 -2.23
CA PHE A 139 27.90 1.89 -2.03
C PHE A 139 28.31 1.76 -0.55
N GLY A 140 27.63 2.46 0.34
CA GLY A 140 27.80 2.34 1.80
C GLY A 140 26.79 1.41 2.47
N CYS A 141 25.95 0.73 1.69
CA CYS A 141 24.93 -0.17 2.23
C CYS A 141 25.56 -1.44 2.78
N THR A 142 25.38 -1.73 4.06
CA THR A 142 25.90 -2.92 4.75
C THR A 142 24.81 -3.92 5.13
N TYR A 143 23.55 -3.50 5.17
CA TYR A 143 22.41 -4.36 5.44
C TYR A 143 21.14 -3.80 4.79
N VAL A 144 20.12 -4.63 4.68
CA VAL A 144 18.76 -4.25 4.25
C VAL A 144 17.76 -4.76 5.29
N ALA A 145 16.89 -3.88 5.77
CA ALA A 145 15.81 -4.26 6.65
C ALA A 145 14.59 -4.67 5.82
N ILE A 146 13.96 -5.77 6.19
CA ILE A 146 12.76 -6.31 5.53
C ILE A 146 11.58 -6.16 6.48
N CYS A 147 10.43 -5.67 5.95
CA CYS A 147 9.20 -5.58 6.72
C CYS A 147 8.72 -6.99 7.12
N PRO A 148 8.23 -7.19 8.35
CA PRO A 148 7.73 -8.50 8.81
C PRO A 148 6.60 -9.08 7.93
N GLU A 149 5.79 -8.24 7.30
CA GLU A 149 4.68 -8.65 6.44
C GLU A 149 5.12 -8.98 4.99
N GLN A 150 6.41 -8.87 4.67
CA GLN A 150 6.89 -9.11 3.33
C GLN A 150 6.81 -10.61 2.97
N PRO A 151 6.04 -10.99 1.92
CA PRO A 151 5.85 -12.40 1.54
C PRO A 151 7.15 -13.15 1.26
N LEU A 152 8.17 -12.45 0.77
CA LEU A 152 9.50 -12.99 0.50
C LEU A 152 10.11 -13.71 1.71
N LEU A 153 9.82 -13.26 2.95
CA LEU A 153 10.32 -13.91 4.16
C LEU A 153 9.88 -15.36 4.27
N LEU A 154 8.63 -15.67 3.87
CA LEU A 154 8.10 -17.04 3.87
C LEU A 154 8.76 -17.88 2.76
N GLU A 155 9.06 -17.29 1.62
CA GLU A 155 9.71 -17.98 0.50
C GLU A 155 11.14 -18.40 0.83
N ILE A 156 11.87 -17.56 1.59
CA ILE A 156 13.26 -17.81 1.97
C ILE A 156 13.41 -18.42 3.39
N ALA A 157 12.31 -18.75 4.06
CA ALA A 157 12.28 -19.23 5.45
C ALA A 157 13.28 -20.38 5.72
N SER A 158 13.39 -21.36 4.80
CA SER A 158 14.29 -22.52 4.92
C SER A 158 15.78 -22.16 4.90
N TYR A 159 16.14 -20.95 4.49
CA TYR A 159 17.51 -20.46 4.45
C TYR A 159 17.87 -19.56 5.64
N ILE A 160 16.91 -19.29 6.51
CA ILE A 160 17.10 -18.45 7.71
C ILE A 160 17.38 -19.33 8.91
N ASN A 161 18.61 -19.24 9.46
CA ASN A 161 19.07 -20.12 10.54
C ASN A 161 18.23 -20.02 11.81
N ASN A 162 17.75 -18.84 12.16
CA ASN A 162 16.94 -18.56 13.34
C ASN A 162 15.46 -18.32 12.97
N TRP A 163 14.93 -19.02 11.98
CA TRP A 163 13.56 -18.86 11.53
C TRP A 163 12.50 -18.87 12.65
N PRO A 164 12.54 -19.74 13.66
CA PRO A 164 11.55 -19.72 14.74
C PRO A 164 11.46 -18.38 15.48
N GLU A 165 12.60 -17.73 15.69
CA GLU A 165 12.62 -16.40 16.33
C GLU A 165 12.04 -15.33 15.40
N VAL A 166 12.36 -15.39 14.10
CA VAL A 166 11.83 -14.49 13.08
C VAL A 166 10.32 -14.64 12.95
N GLU A 167 9.82 -15.87 12.89
CA GLU A 167 8.39 -16.17 12.83
C GLU A 167 7.64 -15.66 14.07
N GLN A 168 8.22 -15.83 15.26
CA GLN A 168 7.67 -15.29 16.49
C GLN A 168 7.61 -13.76 16.43
N TYR A 169 8.66 -13.10 15.92
CA TYR A 169 8.69 -11.65 15.75
C TYR A 169 7.64 -11.18 14.75
N ILE A 170 7.48 -11.85 13.60
CA ILE A 170 6.45 -11.54 12.61
C ILE A 170 5.07 -11.58 13.27
N HIS A 171 4.79 -12.62 14.06
CA HIS A 171 3.53 -12.75 14.78
C HIS A 171 3.32 -11.63 15.81
N GLN A 172 4.35 -11.27 16.56
CA GLN A 172 4.27 -10.15 17.51
C GLN A 172 4.07 -8.81 16.79
N ALA A 173 4.78 -8.58 15.69
CA ALA A 173 4.68 -7.35 14.90
C ALA A 173 3.27 -7.18 14.30
N SER A 174 2.65 -8.27 13.82
CA SER A 174 1.29 -8.25 13.27
C SER A 174 0.20 -7.86 14.31
N GLN A 175 0.52 -7.93 15.60
CA GLN A 175 -0.39 -7.55 16.69
C GLN A 175 -0.17 -6.11 17.18
N LYS A 176 0.90 -5.45 16.72
CA LYS A 176 1.14 -4.03 17.03
C LYS A 176 0.35 -3.19 16.03
N THR A 177 -0.57 -2.40 16.51
CA THR A 177 -1.35 -1.42 15.74
C THR A 177 -0.64 -0.07 15.70
#